data_3b019c36d8d2373526186aa40ccc2334
#
_entry.id   3b019c36d8d2373526186aa40ccc2334
#
_cell.length_a   1.000
_cell.length_b   1.000
_cell.length_c   1.000
_cell.angle_alpha   90.00
_cell.angle_beta   90.00
_cell.angle_gamma   90.00
#
_symmetry.space_group_name_H-M   'P 1'
#
loop_
_entity.id
_entity.type
_entity.pdbx_description
1 polymer ?
#
loop_
_entity_poly.entity_id
_entity_poly.type
_entity_poly.pdbx_seq_one_letter_code
_entity_poly.pdbx_strand_id
1 'polypeptide(L)'
;MTNSKVFLTGGSGLVGKNILEHSAAGKYEFFAPASSELNLFNFEAVKAYIAKIKPDFVIHAAGRVGGIQANMAYPVEFLLENLDMGRNVVWAARQCGVKKLINLGSSCMYPCNAPAPLKEEMILQGEFEPTNEGYGLAKVAVYKLAAYISKQYPEFSYKTLIPCNLYGRWDKFAPEHSHMIPAVIRKLHLAKLNGEENVEIWGDGEARREFMYAGDLADCIHKALTDFETMPELMNVGIGDDHSINDYYRAVAEVVGYKGVFNHDLTKPVGMVRKLVDISRMKAWGWKPATSLRDGIAASYEFFEAGKAVK
;
A
#
# COMPACT_ATOMS: atom_id res chain seq x y z
N MET A 1 22.45 -0.02 -24.45
CA MET A 1 22.16 -1.03 -23.41
C MET A 1 20.64 -1.17 -23.35
N THR A 2 20.11 -2.38 -23.42
CA THR A 2 18.65 -2.60 -23.29
C THR A 2 18.26 -2.35 -21.82
N ASN A 3 17.20 -1.57 -21.59
CA ASN A 3 16.69 -1.35 -20.25
C ASN A 3 16.22 -2.69 -19.62
N SER A 4 16.44 -2.87 -18.33
CA SER A 4 15.91 -4.04 -17.60
C SER A 4 14.39 -4.05 -17.68
N LYS A 5 13.83 -5.23 -17.94
CA LYS A 5 12.38 -5.45 -18.07
C LYS A 5 11.76 -5.70 -16.70
N VAL A 6 10.71 -4.98 -16.40
CA VAL A 6 9.97 -5.08 -15.13
C VAL A 6 8.51 -5.43 -15.40
N PHE A 7 8.06 -6.59 -14.91
CA PHE A 7 6.64 -6.90 -14.87
C PHE A 7 6.02 -6.30 -13.60
N LEU A 8 5.14 -5.33 -13.77
CA LEU A 8 4.44 -4.65 -12.70
C LEU A 8 2.96 -5.05 -12.70
N THR A 9 2.50 -5.75 -11.67
CA THR A 9 1.07 -5.95 -11.47
C THR A 9 0.47 -4.80 -10.69
N GLY A 10 -0.81 -4.48 -10.93
CA GLY A 10 -1.48 -3.35 -10.28
C GLY A 10 -1.04 -1.97 -10.80
N GLY A 11 -0.54 -1.90 -12.05
CA GLY A 11 -0.07 -0.67 -12.69
C GLY A 11 -1.10 0.46 -12.78
N SER A 12 -2.39 0.15 -12.71
CA SER A 12 -3.49 1.14 -12.72
C SER A 12 -3.87 1.67 -11.34
N GLY A 13 -3.38 1.06 -10.25
CA GLY A 13 -3.70 1.45 -8.87
C GLY A 13 -2.80 2.56 -8.34
N LEU A 14 -3.09 2.98 -7.09
CA LEU A 14 -2.33 4.02 -6.37
C LEU A 14 -0.82 3.83 -6.48
N VAL A 15 -0.31 2.69 -6.05
CA VAL A 15 1.14 2.43 -6.03
C VAL A 15 1.70 2.29 -7.44
N GLY A 16 1.04 1.50 -8.30
CA GLY A 16 1.51 1.25 -9.67
C GLY A 16 1.62 2.52 -10.51
N LYS A 17 0.64 3.42 -10.42
CA LYS A 17 0.69 4.72 -11.11
C LYS A 17 1.85 5.58 -10.64
N ASN A 18 2.08 5.67 -9.33
CA ASN A 18 3.21 6.43 -8.79
C ASN A 18 4.56 5.81 -9.21
N ILE A 19 4.70 4.48 -9.32
CA ILE A 19 5.90 3.81 -9.84
C ILE A 19 6.14 4.21 -11.30
N LEU A 20 5.11 4.16 -12.14
CA LEU A 20 5.21 4.45 -13.57
C LEU A 20 5.46 5.93 -13.87
N GLU A 21 4.99 6.84 -13.01
CA GLU A 21 5.20 8.29 -13.14
C GLU A 21 6.49 8.79 -12.48
N HIS A 22 7.20 7.94 -11.76
CA HIS A 22 8.43 8.33 -11.09
C HIS A 22 9.52 8.72 -12.07
N SER A 23 10.35 9.71 -11.75
CA SER A 23 11.40 10.24 -12.62
C SER A 23 12.42 9.18 -13.09
N ALA A 24 12.64 8.14 -12.26
CA ALA A 24 13.53 7.03 -12.60
C ALA A 24 12.86 5.95 -13.47
N ALA A 25 11.56 6.04 -13.77
CA ALA A 25 10.85 5.00 -14.53
C ALA A 25 11.44 4.75 -15.91
N GLY A 26 11.94 5.81 -16.57
CA GLY A 26 12.59 5.72 -17.87
C GLY A 26 13.88 4.88 -17.93
N LYS A 27 14.41 4.44 -16.77
CA LYS A 27 15.56 3.53 -16.70
C LYS A 27 15.18 2.06 -16.92
N TYR A 28 13.89 1.74 -16.95
CA TYR A 28 13.34 0.40 -17.05
C TYR A 28 12.31 0.30 -18.17
N GLU A 29 12.13 -0.89 -18.70
CA GLU A 29 11.02 -1.23 -19.59
C GLU A 29 9.90 -1.87 -18.80
N PHE A 30 8.86 -1.09 -18.43
CA PHE A 30 7.75 -1.57 -17.63
C PHE A 30 6.67 -2.25 -18.49
N PHE A 31 6.29 -3.45 -18.10
CA PHE A 31 5.12 -4.19 -18.59
C PHE A 31 4.07 -4.19 -17.48
N ALA A 32 3.06 -3.37 -17.60
CA ALA A 32 2.03 -3.15 -16.58
C ALA A 32 0.61 -3.31 -17.14
N PRO A 33 0.22 -4.57 -17.52
CA PRO A 33 -1.07 -4.82 -18.15
C PRO A 33 -2.23 -4.44 -17.21
N ALA A 34 -3.30 -3.89 -17.80
CA ALA A 34 -4.56 -3.69 -17.10
C ALA A 34 -5.24 -5.05 -16.81
N SER A 35 -6.19 -5.06 -15.87
CA SER A 35 -6.94 -6.28 -15.54
C SER A 35 -7.75 -6.86 -16.71
N SER A 36 -8.13 -6.01 -17.67
CA SER A 36 -8.77 -6.42 -18.93
C SER A 36 -7.81 -7.10 -19.90
N GLU A 37 -6.50 -6.87 -19.77
CA GLU A 37 -5.46 -7.44 -20.64
C GLU A 37 -4.85 -8.71 -20.02
N LEU A 38 -4.74 -8.76 -18.68
CA LEU A 38 -4.21 -9.90 -17.95
C LEU A 38 -5.00 -10.13 -16.65
N ASN A 39 -5.78 -11.20 -16.65
CA ASN A 39 -6.48 -11.67 -15.46
C ASN A 39 -5.54 -12.43 -14.53
N LEU A 40 -5.17 -11.83 -13.40
CA LEU A 40 -4.26 -12.42 -12.41
C LEU A 40 -4.85 -13.62 -11.65
N PHE A 41 -6.17 -13.87 -11.74
CA PHE A 41 -6.80 -15.08 -11.19
C PHE A 41 -6.56 -16.31 -12.08
N ASN A 42 -6.17 -16.11 -13.34
CA ASN A 42 -5.86 -17.20 -14.26
C ASN A 42 -4.34 -17.47 -14.26
N PHE A 43 -3.93 -18.51 -13.54
CA PHE A 43 -2.53 -18.89 -13.41
C PHE A 43 -1.82 -19.12 -14.76
N GLU A 44 -2.46 -19.84 -15.70
CA GLU A 44 -1.84 -20.15 -16.99
C GLU A 44 -1.67 -18.88 -17.84
N ALA A 45 -2.61 -17.93 -17.76
CA ALA A 45 -2.48 -16.65 -18.43
C ALA A 45 -1.31 -15.83 -17.85
N VAL A 46 -1.15 -15.77 -16.53
CA VAL A 46 -0.04 -15.10 -15.87
C VAL A 46 1.29 -15.73 -16.26
N LYS A 47 1.37 -17.06 -16.23
CA LYS A 47 2.58 -17.80 -16.60
C LYS A 47 2.95 -17.58 -18.08
N ALA A 48 1.99 -17.66 -18.99
CA ALA A 48 2.20 -17.40 -20.40
C ALA A 48 2.67 -15.99 -20.68
N TYR A 49 2.10 -15.00 -19.97
CA TYR A 49 2.50 -13.61 -20.07
C TYR A 49 3.95 -13.40 -19.62
N ILE A 50 4.33 -13.90 -18.44
CA ILE A 50 5.71 -13.82 -17.92
C ILE A 50 6.69 -14.53 -18.87
N ALA A 51 6.36 -15.72 -19.37
CA ALA A 51 7.19 -16.45 -20.30
C ALA A 51 7.41 -15.70 -21.63
N LYS A 52 6.40 -14.93 -22.09
CA LYS A 52 6.46 -14.10 -23.30
C LYS A 52 7.39 -12.91 -23.12
N ILE A 53 7.23 -12.13 -22.03
CA ILE A 53 7.98 -10.88 -21.83
C ILE A 53 9.38 -11.11 -21.28
N LYS A 54 9.59 -12.23 -20.53
CA LYS A 54 10.85 -12.61 -19.87
C LYS A 54 11.43 -11.46 -19.07
N PRO A 55 10.73 -11.01 -17.99
CA PRO A 55 11.17 -9.87 -17.21
C PRO A 55 12.38 -10.21 -16.34
N ASP A 56 13.23 -9.21 -16.10
CA ASP A 56 14.34 -9.31 -15.14
C ASP A 56 13.82 -9.22 -13.69
N PHE A 57 12.75 -8.43 -13.50
CA PHE A 57 12.09 -8.21 -12.22
C PHE A 57 10.58 -8.40 -12.31
N VAL A 58 10.00 -8.90 -11.23
CA VAL A 58 8.54 -8.81 -11.00
C VAL A 58 8.30 -7.89 -9.79
N ILE A 59 7.38 -6.94 -9.93
CA ILE A 59 6.83 -6.15 -8.82
C ILE A 59 5.36 -6.54 -8.67
N HIS A 60 5.01 -7.17 -7.55
CA HIS A 60 3.63 -7.53 -7.26
C HIS A 60 2.99 -6.46 -6.36
N ALA A 61 2.32 -5.48 -7.00
CA ALA A 61 1.58 -4.41 -6.33
C ALA A 61 0.05 -4.52 -6.50
N ALA A 62 -0.43 -5.52 -7.25
CA ALA A 62 -1.86 -5.78 -7.37
C ALA A 62 -2.45 -6.29 -6.04
N GLY A 63 -3.68 -5.90 -5.77
CA GLY A 63 -4.45 -6.37 -4.64
C GLY A 63 -5.82 -5.72 -4.57
N ARG A 64 -6.79 -6.44 -3.98
CA ARG A 64 -8.05 -5.87 -3.55
C ARG A 64 -7.80 -5.14 -2.23
N VAL A 65 -7.95 -3.82 -2.25
CA VAL A 65 -7.73 -2.97 -1.07
C VAL A 65 -8.97 -2.13 -0.79
N GLY A 66 -9.19 -1.81 0.48
CA GLY A 66 -10.32 -1.01 0.92
C GLY A 66 -10.25 -0.71 2.42
N GLY A 67 -11.09 0.21 2.88
CA GLY A 67 -11.24 0.54 4.30
C GLY A 67 -11.83 -0.59 5.14
N ILE A 68 -11.98 -0.36 6.45
CA ILE A 68 -12.53 -1.31 7.42
C ILE A 68 -13.92 -1.81 6.99
N GLN A 69 -14.81 -0.91 6.55
CA GLN A 69 -16.17 -1.29 6.14
C GLN A 69 -16.18 -2.28 4.98
N ALA A 70 -15.36 -2.06 3.95
CA ALA A 70 -15.26 -2.96 2.81
C ALA A 70 -14.69 -4.34 3.21
N ASN A 71 -13.67 -4.37 4.06
CA ASN A 71 -13.11 -5.62 4.58
C ASN A 71 -14.14 -6.43 5.39
N MET A 72 -14.91 -5.78 6.25
CA MET A 72 -15.97 -6.41 7.03
C MET A 72 -17.13 -6.91 6.16
N ALA A 73 -17.46 -6.18 5.10
CA ALA A 73 -18.57 -6.55 4.20
C ALA A 73 -18.21 -7.71 3.24
N TYR A 74 -16.92 -7.83 2.86
CA TYR A 74 -16.45 -8.78 1.84
C TYR A 74 -15.21 -9.57 2.30
N PRO A 75 -15.22 -10.22 3.49
CA PRO A 75 -14.02 -10.88 4.01
C PRO A 75 -13.54 -12.03 3.13
N VAL A 76 -14.44 -12.75 2.47
CA VAL A 76 -14.11 -13.87 1.57
C VAL A 76 -13.34 -13.36 0.35
N GLU A 77 -13.83 -12.32 -0.29
CA GLU A 77 -13.22 -11.73 -1.49
C GLU A 77 -11.86 -11.08 -1.15
N PHE A 78 -11.74 -10.43 0.01
CA PHE A 78 -10.46 -9.87 0.46
C PHE A 78 -9.43 -10.96 0.73
N LEU A 79 -9.83 -12.12 1.25
CA LEU A 79 -8.95 -13.27 1.43
C LEU A 79 -8.59 -13.90 0.08
N LEU A 80 -9.59 -14.38 -0.66
CA LEU A 80 -9.37 -15.21 -1.85
C LEU A 80 -8.71 -14.43 -2.99
N GLU A 81 -9.22 -13.22 -3.30
CA GLU A 81 -8.68 -12.46 -4.44
C GLU A 81 -7.21 -12.06 -4.21
N ASN A 82 -6.85 -11.62 -2.99
CA ASN A 82 -5.45 -11.29 -2.70
C ASN A 82 -4.55 -12.52 -2.66
N LEU A 83 -5.04 -13.65 -2.13
CA LEU A 83 -4.30 -14.90 -2.09
C LEU A 83 -4.05 -15.44 -3.50
N ASP A 84 -5.10 -15.52 -4.34
CA ASP A 84 -5.00 -16.08 -5.69
C ASP A 84 -4.12 -15.24 -6.60
N MET A 85 -4.31 -13.91 -6.63
CA MET A 85 -3.44 -13.02 -7.41
C MET A 85 -1.97 -13.16 -6.98
N GLY A 86 -1.71 -13.09 -5.67
CA GLY A 86 -0.36 -13.15 -5.14
C GLY A 86 0.30 -14.52 -5.40
N ARG A 87 -0.41 -15.62 -5.10
CA ARG A 87 0.06 -16.98 -5.37
C ARG A 87 0.37 -17.17 -6.85
N ASN A 88 -0.55 -16.75 -7.74
CA ASN A 88 -0.39 -16.95 -9.17
C ASN A 88 0.84 -16.18 -9.70
N VAL A 89 1.02 -14.92 -9.32
CA VAL A 89 2.15 -14.11 -9.77
C VAL A 89 3.49 -14.66 -9.24
N VAL A 90 3.58 -14.91 -7.93
CA VAL A 90 4.82 -15.38 -7.29
C VAL A 90 5.22 -16.77 -7.81
N TRP A 91 4.25 -17.69 -7.93
CA TRP A 91 4.53 -19.03 -8.41
C TRP A 91 4.83 -19.09 -9.92
N ALA A 92 4.12 -18.32 -10.74
CA ALA A 92 4.42 -18.21 -12.17
C ALA A 92 5.79 -17.60 -12.42
N ALA A 93 6.18 -16.57 -11.68
CA ALA A 93 7.52 -16.00 -11.74
C ALA A 93 8.60 -17.05 -11.46
N ARG A 94 8.42 -17.88 -10.42
CA ARG A 94 9.32 -19.00 -10.12
C ARG A 94 9.37 -20.02 -11.27
N GLN A 95 8.22 -20.44 -11.81
CA GLN A 95 8.18 -21.42 -12.89
C GLN A 95 8.79 -20.91 -14.20
N CYS A 96 8.69 -19.60 -14.46
CA CYS A 96 9.30 -18.97 -15.63
C CYS A 96 10.78 -18.58 -15.44
N GLY A 97 11.38 -18.88 -14.27
CA GLY A 97 12.79 -18.62 -14.01
C GLY A 97 13.13 -17.17 -13.70
N VAL A 98 12.15 -16.32 -13.35
CA VAL A 98 12.41 -14.92 -12.94
C VAL A 98 13.09 -14.92 -11.59
N LYS A 99 14.32 -14.42 -11.53
CA LYS A 99 15.18 -14.53 -10.33
C LYS A 99 14.88 -13.49 -9.25
N LYS A 100 14.31 -12.35 -9.62
CA LYS A 100 14.11 -11.19 -8.74
C LYS A 100 12.66 -10.79 -8.66
N LEU A 101 12.10 -10.73 -7.44
CA LEU A 101 10.74 -10.32 -7.21
C LEU A 101 10.63 -9.42 -5.97
N ILE A 102 9.87 -8.34 -6.11
CA ILE A 102 9.45 -7.46 -5.01
C ILE A 102 7.96 -7.66 -4.80
N ASN A 103 7.58 -8.21 -3.66
CA ASN A 103 6.19 -8.34 -3.24
C ASN A 103 5.82 -7.18 -2.31
N LEU A 104 4.62 -6.63 -2.46
CA LEU A 104 4.08 -5.65 -1.52
C LEU A 104 3.19 -6.35 -0.49
N GLY A 105 3.68 -6.41 0.73
CA GLY A 105 2.92 -6.77 1.91
C GLY A 105 1.99 -5.64 2.36
N SER A 106 1.65 -5.63 3.63
CA SER A 106 0.83 -4.60 4.29
C SER A 106 1.07 -4.60 5.78
N SER A 107 0.97 -3.46 6.44
CA SER A 107 0.97 -3.40 7.91
C SER A 107 -0.22 -4.13 8.56
N CYS A 108 -1.19 -4.62 7.78
CA CYS A 108 -2.25 -5.54 8.25
C CYS A 108 -1.75 -6.98 8.51
N MET A 109 -0.49 -7.28 8.18
CA MET A 109 0.15 -8.58 8.47
C MET A 109 0.55 -8.72 9.95
N TYR A 110 0.51 -7.64 10.71
CA TYR A 110 0.89 -7.63 12.13
C TYR A 110 -0.26 -8.00 13.06
N PRO A 111 0.04 -8.63 14.20
CA PRO A 111 -0.96 -8.90 15.23
C PRO A 111 -1.61 -7.61 15.75
N CYS A 112 -2.92 -7.68 16.04
CA CYS A 112 -3.69 -6.53 16.51
C CYS A 112 -3.20 -5.97 17.86
N ASN A 113 -2.68 -6.84 18.73
CA ASN A 113 -2.20 -6.49 20.09
C ASN A 113 -0.67 -6.37 20.18
N ALA A 114 0.05 -6.36 19.03
CA ALA A 114 1.50 -6.18 19.04
C ALA A 114 1.86 -4.77 19.51
N PRO A 115 2.90 -4.62 20.38
CA PRO A 115 3.34 -3.31 20.83
C PRO A 115 3.99 -2.53 19.67
N ALA A 116 3.62 -1.26 19.52
CA ALA A 116 4.27 -0.37 18.55
C ALA A 116 5.62 0.13 19.11
N PRO A 117 6.65 0.31 18.24
CA PRO A 117 6.64 0.11 16.80
C PRO A 117 6.69 -1.36 16.39
N LEU A 118 5.94 -1.72 15.32
CA LEU A 118 5.78 -3.07 14.81
C LEU A 118 7.03 -3.53 14.05
N LYS A 119 7.71 -4.55 14.56
CA LYS A 119 8.91 -5.13 13.95
C LYS A 119 8.57 -6.33 13.07
N GLU A 120 9.33 -6.55 12.02
CA GLU A 120 9.08 -7.60 11.02
C GLU A 120 9.01 -9.02 11.63
N GLU A 121 9.70 -9.25 12.76
CA GLU A 121 9.67 -10.52 13.49
C GLU A 121 8.34 -10.80 14.18
N MET A 122 7.49 -9.79 14.38
CA MET A 122 6.19 -9.94 15.05
C MET A 122 5.11 -10.57 14.16
N ILE A 123 5.37 -10.71 12.86
CA ILE A 123 4.43 -11.36 11.94
C ILE A 123 4.18 -12.80 12.38
N LEU A 124 2.91 -13.20 12.48
CA LEU A 124 2.44 -14.51 12.99
C LEU A 124 2.70 -14.76 14.49
N GLN A 125 2.97 -13.72 15.28
CA GLN A 125 3.14 -13.88 16.74
C GLN A 125 1.87 -13.56 17.54
N GLY A 126 0.71 -13.49 16.90
CA GLY A 126 -0.56 -13.23 17.55
C GLY A 126 -1.71 -13.16 16.56
N GLU A 127 -2.90 -12.84 17.05
CA GLU A 127 -4.13 -12.75 16.26
C GLU A 127 -4.14 -11.48 15.39
N PHE A 128 -4.73 -11.59 14.21
CA PHE A 128 -4.92 -10.44 13.32
C PHE A 128 -6.01 -9.50 13.83
N GLU A 129 -6.03 -8.28 13.33
CA GLU A 129 -7.15 -7.36 13.53
C GLU A 129 -8.42 -7.93 12.86
N PRO A 130 -9.47 -8.24 13.65
CA PRO A 130 -10.65 -8.95 13.14
C PRO A 130 -11.32 -8.29 11.96
N THR A 131 -11.26 -6.94 11.88
CA THR A 131 -11.90 -6.17 10.81
C THR A 131 -11.24 -6.33 9.43
N ASN A 132 -10.01 -6.85 9.36
CA ASN A 132 -9.27 -7.06 8.11
C ASN A 132 -8.42 -8.34 8.10
N GLU A 133 -8.79 -9.32 8.92
CA GLU A 133 -8.07 -10.59 9.07
C GLU A 133 -7.86 -11.30 7.75
N GLY A 134 -8.90 -11.46 6.92
CA GLY A 134 -8.81 -12.14 5.62
C GLY A 134 -7.76 -11.51 4.70
N TYR A 135 -7.70 -10.18 4.66
CA TYR A 135 -6.66 -9.46 3.92
C TYR A 135 -5.26 -9.70 4.51
N GLY A 136 -5.12 -9.60 5.83
CA GLY A 136 -3.87 -9.84 6.54
C GLY A 136 -3.32 -11.25 6.28
N LEU A 137 -4.17 -12.28 6.41
CA LEU A 137 -3.84 -13.68 6.13
C LEU A 137 -3.36 -13.88 4.69
N ALA A 138 -4.07 -13.32 3.70
CA ALA A 138 -3.66 -13.42 2.29
C ALA A 138 -2.27 -12.82 2.07
N LYS A 139 -2.01 -11.63 2.61
CA LYS A 139 -0.71 -10.94 2.49
C LYS A 139 0.41 -11.73 3.17
N VAL A 140 0.18 -12.31 4.34
CA VAL A 140 1.14 -13.19 5.02
C VAL A 140 1.41 -14.45 4.21
N ALA A 141 0.37 -15.10 3.66
CA ALA A 141 0.54 -16.32 2.87
C ALA A 141 1.42 -16.07 1.62
N VAL A 142 1.20 -14.95 0.91
CA VAL A 142 1.99 -14.58 -0.27
C VAL A 142 3.44 -14.23 0.13
N TYR A 143 3.65 -13.48 1.23
CA TYR A 143 4.98 -13.23 1.77
C TYR A 143 5.71 -14.54 2.10
N LYS A 144 5.05 -15.46 2.81
CA LYS A 144 5.66 -16.76 3.16
C LYS A 144 5.99 -17.60 1.94
N LEU A 145 5.12 -17.61 0.92
CA LEU A 145 5.42 -18.27 -0.35
C LEU A 145 6.69 -17.71 -0.99
N ALA A 146 6.82 -16.39 -1.08
CA ALA A 146 8.01 -15.73 -1.62
C ALA A 146 9.27 -16.10 -0.83
N ALA A 147 9.21 -16.03 0.51
CA ALA A 147 10.33 -16.38 1.39
C ALA A 147 10.71 -17.87 1.29
N TYR A 148 9.73 -18.79 1.19
CA TYR A 148 10.03 -20.22 1.02
C TYR A 148 10.64 -20.52 -0.34
N ILE A 149 10.24 -19.83 -1.40
CA ILE A 149 10.89 -19.96 -2.71
C ILE A 149 12.38 -19.58 -2.61
N SER A 150 12.70 -18.43 -2.04
CA SER A 150 14.08 -17.97 -1.87
C SER A 150 14.89 -18.92 -0.99
N LYS A 151 14.28 -19.47 0.06
CA LYS A 151 14.93 -20.45 0.95
C LYS A 151 15.19 -21.79 0.27
N GLN A 152 14.22 -22.31 -0.48
CA GLN A 152 14.30 -23.63 -1.12
C GLN A 152 15.14 -23.61 -2.41
N TYR A 153 15.17 -22.48 -3.08
CA TYR A 153 15.83 -22.27 -4.38
C TYR A 153 16.73 -21.03 -4.30
N PRO A 154 17.97 -21.15 -3.81
CA PRO A 154 18.85 -19.99 -3.51
C PRO A 154 19.17 -19.09 -4.71
N GLU A 155 18.94 -19.55 -5.93
CA GLU A 155 19.10 -18.75 -7.13
C GLU A 155 17.94 -17.76 -7.36
N PHE A 156 16.85 -17.83 -6.56
CA PHE A 156 15.72 -16.89 -6.57
C PHE A 156 15.79 -15.98 -5.35
N SER A 157 15.72 -14.70 -5.56
CA SER A 157 15.65 -13.69 -4.51
C SER A 157 14.32 -12.96 -4.57
N TYR A 158 13.39 -13.37 -3.70
CA TYR A 158 12.03 -12.81 -3.62
C TYR A 158 11.89 -12.07 -2.29
N LYS A 159 11.77 -10.77 -2.39
CA LYS A 159 11.79 -9.86 -1.23
C LYS A 159 10.44 -9.21 -1.02
N THR A 160 10.13 -8.86 0.21
CA THR A 160 8.83 -8.25 0.56
C THR A 160 9.03 -6.91 1.26
N LEU A 161 8.42 -5.86 0.72
CA LEU A 161 8.27 -4.57 1.36
C LEU A 161 6.90 -4.52 2.07
N ILE A 162 6.89 -4.06 3.31
CA ILE A 162 5.68 -3.90 4.12
C ILE A 162 5.42 -2.40 4.29
N PRO A 163 4.65 -1.76 3.40
CA PRO A 163 4.31 -0.36 3.57
C PRO A 163 3.36 -0.16 4.75
N CYS A 164 3.51 0.97 5.44
CA CYS A 164 2.49 1.52 6.33
C CYS A 164 1.25 1.93 5.52
N ASN A 165 0.27 2.63 6.11
CA ASN A 165 -0.86 3.11 5.31
C ASN A 165 -0.36 4.12 4.28
N LEU A 166 -0.97 4.08 3.09
CA LEU A 166 -0.61 4.93 1.96
C LEU A 166 -1.75 5.90 1.65
N TYR A 167 -1.37 7.04 1.09
CA TYR A 167 -2.28 8.02 0.49
C TYR A 167 -1.55 8.77 -0.62
N GLY A 168 -2.29 9.43 -1.51
CA GLY A 168 -1.62 10.23 -2.55
C GLY A 168 -2.46 10.42 -3.81
N ARG A 169 -1.79 10.90 -4.86
CA ARG A 169 -2.37 10.92 -6.20
C ARG A 169 -2.73 9.51 -6.63
N TRP A 170 -3.78 9.35 -7.40
CA TRP A 170 -4.33 8.07 -7.86
C TRP A 170 -5.01 7.24 -6.77
N ASP A 171 -5.23 7.79 -5.56
CA ASP A 171 -6.04 7.13 -4.55
C ASP A 171 -7.54 7.22 -4.90
N LYS A 172 -8.32 6.37 -4.23
CA LYS A 172 -9.78 6.37 -4.35
C LYS A 172 -10.36 7.36 -3.34
N PHE A 173 -11.17 8.29 -3.84
CA PHE A 173 -11.84 9.30 -3.01
C PHE A 173 -13.33 9.01 -2.79
N ALA A 174 -13.88 7.97 -3.44
CA ALA A 174 -15.26 7.54 -3.22
C ALA A 174 -15.46 6.98 -1.81
N PRO A 175 -16.53 7.34 -1.08
CA PRO A 175 -16.70 7.01 0.35
C PRO A 175 -16.62 5.51 0.65
N GLU A 176 -17.13 4.68 -0.27
CA GLU A 176 -17.24 3.23 -0.09
C GLU A 176 -15.89 2.50 -0.18
N HIS A 177 -14.88 3.16 -0.79
CA HIS A 177 -13.62 2.50 -1.16
C HIS A 177 -12.38 3.26 -0.71
N SER A 178 -12.55 4.46 -0.13
CA SER A 178 -11.41 5.32 0.23
C SER A 178 -10.74 4.91 1.54
N HIS A 179 -9.42 5.14 1.59
CA HIS A 179 -8.71 5.20 2.86
C HIS A 179 -9.01 6.51 3.61
N MET A 180 -8.53 6.61 4.85
CA MET A 180 -8.89 7.73 5.74
C MET A 180 -8.53 9.10 5.13
N ILE A 181 -7.28 9.34 4.71
CA ILE A 181 -6.87 10.67 4.23
C ILE A 181 -7.67 11.12 2.99
N PRO A 182 -7.81 10.32 1.90
CA PRO A 182 -8.63 10.75 0.77
C PRO A 182 -10.11 10.92 1.12
N ALA A 183 -10.66 10.12 2.06
CA ALA A 183 -12.01 10.32 2.56
C ALA A 183 -12.16 11.66 3.28
N VAL A 184 -11.19 12.03 4.12
CA VAL A 184 -11.19 13.32 4.85
C VAL A 184 -11.03 14.49 3.88
N ILE A 185 -10.14 14.38 2.88
CA ILE A 185 -9.97 15.40 1.84
C ILE A 185 -11.33 15.67 1.15
N ARG A 186 -12.00 14.62 0.67
CA ARG A 186 -13.30 14.78 0.02
C ARG A 186 -14.35 15.34 0.97
N LYS A 187 -14.43 14.84 2.20
CA LYS A 187 -15.40 15.28 3.21
C LYS A 187 -15.26 16.76 3.53
N LEU A 188 -14.03 17.24 3.78
CA LEU A 188 -13.76 18.63 4.12
C LEU A 188 -13.91 19.56 2.90
N HIS A 189 -13.58 19.08 1.69
CA HIS A 189 -13.84 19.82 0.46
C HIS A 189 -15.33 20.07 0.25
N LEU A 190 -16.16 19.03 0.37
CA LEU A 190 -17.62 19.17 0.23
C LEU A 190 -18.22 20.03 1.34
N ALA A 191 -17.80 19.84 2.60
CA ALA A 191 -18.25 20.67 3.72
C ALA A 191 -17.94 22.16 3.49
N LYS A 192 -16.73 22.47 2.99
CA LYS A 192 -16.35 23.84 2.61
C LYS A 192 -17.25 24.40 1.51
N LEU A 193 -17.50 23.62 0.44
CA LEU A 193 -18.37 24.06 -0.67
C LEU A 193 -19.81 24.31 -0.24
N ASN A 194 -20.32 23.47 0.67
CA ASN A 194 -21.70 23.56 1.17
C ASN A 194 -21.86 24.58 2.32
N GLY A 195 -20.78 25.17 2.80
CA GLY A 195 -20.82 26.07 3.96
C GLY A 195 -21.18 25.36 5.27
N GLU A 196 -20.85 24.05 5.39
CA GLU A 196 -21.12 23.27 6.60
C GLU A 196 -20.17 23.71 7.72
N GLU A 197 -20.73 24.09 8.86
CA GLU A 197 -19.95 24.54 10.03
C GLU A 197 -19.38 23.38 10.84
N ASN A 198 -19.94 22.17 10.70
CA ASN A 198 -19.60 21.01 11.50
C ASN A 198 -19.28 19.79 10.63
N VAL A 199 -18.18 19.10 10.96
CA VAL A 199 -17.80 17.82 10.35
C VAL A 199 -17.56 16.78 11.44
N GLU A 200 -18.15 15.59 11.26
CA GLU A 200 -18.05 14.49 12.20
C GLU A 200 -16.73 13.72 12.05
N ILE A 201 -16.09 13.40 13.19
CA ILE A 201 -14.99 12.44 13.32
C ILE A 201 -15.51 11.23 14.08
N TRP A 202 -15.21 10.02 13.58
CA TRP A 202 -15.58 8.77 14.25
C TRP A 202 -14.67 8.48 15.44
N GLY A 203 -15.27 8.12 16.57
CA GLY A 203 -14.58 7.95 17.85
C GLY A 203 -14.11 9.29 18.42
N ASP A 204 -13.15 9.23 19.33
CA ASP A 204 -12.54 10.40 19.98
C ASP A 204 -11.44 11.08 19.15
N GLY A 205 -11.05 10.46 18.04
CA GLY A 205 -9.98 10.92 17.17
C GLY A 205 -8.56 10.72 17.72
N GLU A 206 -8.39 10.04 18.87
CA GLU A 206 -7.08 9.84 19.51
C GLU A 206 -6.31 8.62 18.98
N ALA A 207 -6.97 7.72 18.25
CA ALA A 207 -6.28 6.60 17.60
C ALA A 207 -5.16 7.10 16.67
N ARG A 208 -3.98 6.49 16.78
CA ARG A 208 -2.79 6.95 16.05
C ARG A 208 -2.48 6.06 14.86
N ARG A 209 -2.16 6.68 13.75
CA ARG A 209 -1.84 5.99 12.49
C ARG A 209 -0.60 6.60 11.85
N GLU A 210 0.13 5.76 11.15
CA GLU A 210 1.20 6.15 10.26
C GLU A 210 0.69 6.14 8.81
N PHE A 211 0.86 7.26 8.09
CA PHE A 211 0.54 7.39 6.68
C PHE A 211 1.72 7.94 5.91
N MET A 212 2.07 7.29 4.82
CA MET A 212 3.14 7.71 3.91
C MET A 212 2.59 8.07 2.54
N TYR A 213 3.15 9.11 1.93
CA TYR A 213 2.80 9.48 0.56
C TYR A 213 3.21 8.39 -0.43
N ALA A 214 2.32 8.00 -1.34
CA ALA A 214 2.55 6.89 -2.27
C ALA A 214 3.70 7.15 -3.25
N GLY A 215 4.02 8.41 -3.54
CA GLY A 215 5.20 8.80 -4.31
C GLY A 215 6.51 8.41 -3.63
N ASP A 216 6.58 8.49 -2.28
CA ASP A 216 7.76 8.05 -1.53
C ASP A 216 7.91 6.52 -1.59
N LEU A 217 6.79 5.75 -1.54
CA LEU A 217 6.88 4.31 -1.76
C LEU A 217 7.40 3.99 -3.17
N ALA A 218 6.98 4.74 -4.18
CA ALA A 218 7.49 4.57 -5.54
C ALA A 218 9.00 4.84 -5.61
N ASP A 219 9.49 5.89 -4.95
CA ASP A 219 10.94 6.16 -4.83
C ASP A 219 11.68 5.01 -4.13
N CYS A 220 11.14 4.49 -3.03
CA CYS A 220 11.69 3.31 -2.34
C CYS A 220 11.77 2.09 -3.28
N ILE A 221 10.74 1.84 -4.09
CA ILE A 221 10.71 0.72 -5.04
C ILE A 221 11.74 0.93 -6.16
N HIS A 222 11.91 2.14 -6.68
CA HIS A 222 12.96 2.44 -7.67
C HIS A 222 14.38 2.25 -7.09
N LYS A 223 14.60 2.65 -5.82
CA LYS A 223 15.83 2.29 -5.13
C LYS A 223 15.97 0.76 -4.98
N ALA A 224 14.88 0.05 -4.66
CA ALA A 224 14.90 -1.40 -4.54
C ALA A 224 15.22 -2.10 -5.87
N LEU A 225 14.83 -1.57 -7.02
CA LEU A 225 15.25 -2.09 -8.32
C LEU A 225 16.74 -1.85 -8.58
N THR A 226 17.28 -0.71 -8.15
CA THR A 226 18.70 -0.35 -8.34
C THR A 226 19.62 -1.12 -7.36
N ASP A 227 19.24 -1.14 -6.09
CA ASP A 227 20.04 -1.68 -4.98
C ASP A 227 19.47 -3.01 -4.46
N PHE A 228 18.91 -3.81 -5.37
CA PHE A 228 18.15 -5.01 -5.04
C PHE A 228 18.94 -5.99 -4.16
N GLU A 229 20.21 -6.20 -4.45
CA GLU A 229 21.05 -7.20 -3.75
C GLU A 229 21.20 -6.85 -2.25
N THR A 230 21.35 -5.57 -1.93
CA THR A 230 21.54 -5.09 -0.55
C THR A 230 20.23 -4.86 0.22
N MET A 231 19.09 -4.87 -0.48
CA MET A 231 17.78 -4.73 0.15
C MET A 231 17.51 -5.91 1.10
N PRO A 232 17.01 -5.68 2.34
CA PRO A 232 16.56 -6.76 3.23
C PRO A 232 15.46 -7.63 2.58
N GLU A 233 15.44 -8.92 2.90
CA GLU A 233 14.42 -9.86 2.38
C GLU A 233 13.00 -9.49 2.81
N LEU A 234 12.88 -8.93 4.02
CA LEU A 234 11.63 -8.43 4.60
C LEU A 234 11.91 -7.08 5.27
N MET A 235 11.20 -6.04 4.85
CA MET A 235 11.47 -4.69 5.32
C MET A 235 10.19 -3.86 5.42
N ASN A 236 9.96 -3.27 6.58
CA ASN A 236 8.96 -2.23 6.74
C ASN A 236 9.34 -0.96 5.95
N VAL A 237 8.33 -0.34 5.35
CA VAL A 237 8.49 0.94 4.65
C VAL A 237 7.47 1.94 5.21
N GLY A 238 7.97 2.95 5.89
CA GLY A 238 7.14 3.94 6.58
C GLY A 238 7.89 5.24 6.86
N ILE A 239 7.23 6.15 7.54
CA ILE A 239 7.83 7.43 7.96
C ILE A 239 8.51 7.33 9.32
N GLY A 240 8.13 6.34 10.16
CA GLY A 240 8.63 6.15 11.53
C GLY A 240 8.07 7.15 12.51
N ASP A 241 6.95 7.77 12.17
CA ASP A 241 6.17 8.66 13.02
C ASP A 241 4.68 8.45 12.79
N ASP A 242 3.85 8.76 13.77
CA ASP A 242 2.41 8.61 13.68
C ASP A 242 1.70 9.86 14.22
N HIS A 243 0.51 10.11 13.71
CA HIS A 243 -0.35 11.20 14.13
C HIS A 243 -1.71 10.67 14.58
N SER A 244 -2.42 11.41 15.42
CA SER A 244 -3.80 11.11 15.77
C SER A 244 -4.72 11.37 14.57
N ILE A 245 -5.89 10.74 14.57
CA ILE A 245 -6.92 11.03 13.55
C ILE A 245 -7.28 12.52 13.59
N ASN A 246 -7.33 13.12 14.79
CA ASN A 246 -7.53 14.56 14.97
C ASN A 246 -6.48 15.40 14.25
N ASP A 247 -5.20 15.01 14.33
CA ASP A 247 -4.10 15.73 13.66
C ASP A 247 -4.24 15.64 12.13
N TYR A 248 -4.65 14.48 11.59
CA TYR A 248 -4.91 14.35 10.15
C TYR A 248 -6.08 15.23 9.68
N TYR A 249 -7.18 15.30 10.45
CA TYR A 249 -8.28 16.18 10.11
C TYR A 249 -7.86 17.66 10.13
N ARG A 250 -7.06 18.08 11.12
CA ARG A 250 -6.50 19.45 11.18
C ARG A 250 -5.59 19.74 9.99
N ALA A 251 -4.67 18.82 9.67
CA ALA A 251 -3.75 18.98 8.54
C ALA A 251 -4.49 19.07 7.18
N VAL A 252 -5.52 18.25 6.98
CA VAL A 252 -6.35 18.32 5.78
C VAL A 252 -7.18 19.61 5.77
N ALA A 253 -7.76 20.02 6.90
CA ALA A 253 -8.52 21.27 7.00
C ALA A 253 -7.69 22.49 6.62
N GLU A 254 -6.44 22.53 7.08
CA GLU A 254 -5.48 23.62 6.74
C GLU A 254 -5.27 23.68 5.22
N VAL A 255 -4.99 22.54 4.57
CA VAL A 255 -4.72 22.49 3.13
C VAL A 255 -5.97 22.79 2.30
N VAL A 256 -7.12 22.21 2.67
CA VAL A 256 -8.41 22.45 1.98
C VAL A 256 -8.93 23.86 2.22
N GLY A 257 -8.54 24.47 3.34
CA GLY A 257 -9.05 25.77 3.79
C GLY A 257 -10.45 25.66 4.42
N TYR A 258 -10.77 24.53 5.06
CA TYR A 258 -11.98 24.36 5.86
C TYR A 258 -11.80 25.01 7.23
N LYS A 259 -12.80 25.80 7.68
CA LYS A 259 -12.73 26.59 8.93
C LYS A 259 -13.81 26.22 9.96
N GLY A 260 -14.60 25.18 9.69
CA GLY A 260 -15.62 24.68 10.61
C GLY A 260 -15.00 23.91 11.78
N VAL A 261 -15.84 23.35 12.64
CA VAL A 261 -15.46 22.60 13.83
C VAL A 261 -15.64 21.10 13.60
N PHE A 262 -14.95 20.31 14.43
CA PHE A 262 -15.04 18.86 14.40
C PHE A 262 -15.84 18.34 15.60
N ASN A 263 -16.84 17.51 15.32
CA ASN A 263 -17.66 16.84 16.32
C ASN A 263 -17.31 15.34 16.34
N HIS A 264 -17.21 14.75 17.52
CA HIS A 264 -16.82 13.36 17.70
C HIS A 264 -18.05 12.47 17.92
N ASP A 265 -18.20 11.43 17.09
CA ASP A 265 -19.20 10.37 17.30
C ASP A 265 -18.56 9.17 18.00
N LEU A 266 -18.67 9.12 19.32
CA LEU A 266 -18.09 8.07 20.16
C LEU A 266 -18.78 6.71 20.00
N THR A 267 -19.88 6.61 19.25
CA THR A 267 -20.57 5.35 18.98
C THR A 267 -19.92 4.53 17.86
N LYS A 268 -19.02 5.14 17.10
CA LYS A 268 -18.35 4.52 15.95
C LYS A 268 -17.06 3.78 16.35
N PRO A 269 -16.74 2.67 15.66
CA PRO A 269 -15.53 1.92 15.93
C PRO A 269 -14.27 2.71 15.54
N VAL A 270 -13.20 2.56 16.35
CA VAL A 270 -11.91 3.25 16.15
C VAL A 270 -10.78 2.34 15.66
N GLY A 271 -10.95 1.01 15.72
CA GLY A 271 -9.92 0.02 15.37
C GLY A 271 -8.74 0.04 16.36
N MET A 272 -7.53 -0.33 15.90
CA MET A 272 -6.31 -0.36 16.74
C MET A 272 -6.02 1.02 17.35
N VAL A 273 -5.59 1.05 18.62
CA VAL A 273 -5.19 2.30 19.32
C VAL A 273 -4.00 2.96 18.61
N ARG A 274 -2.97 2.19 18.24
CA ARG A 274 -1.77 2.70 17.57
C ARG A 274 -1.26 1.72 16.52
N LYS A 275 -0.90 2.24 15.33
CA LYS A 275 -0.30 1.45 14.25
C LYS A 275 0.88 2.22 13.67
N LEU A 276 2.08 1.87 14.12
CA LEU A 276 3.36 2.45 13.71
C LEU A 276 4.34 1.31 13.41
N VAL A 277 5.02 1.31 12.26
CA VAL A 277 6.01 0.29 11.92
C VAL A 277 7.42 0.70 12.38
N ASP A 278 8.24 -0.29 12.74
CA ASP A 278 9.67 -0.08 12.97
C ASP A 278 10.39 0.05 11.62
N ILE A 279 11.11 1.14 11.44
CA ILE A 279 11.81 1.45 10.19
C ILE A 279 13.34 1.27 10.27
N SER A 280 13.83 0.55 11.28
CA SER A 280 15.26 0.39 11.52
C SER A 280 15.99 -0.28 10.36
N ARG A 281 15.39 -1.33 9.75
CA ARG A 281 15.95 -2.01 8.58
C ARG A 281 16.01 -1.09 7.36
N MET A 282 14.95 -0.33 7.13
CA MET A 282 14.86 0.63 6.04
C MET A 282 15.93 1.73 6.16
N LYS A 283 16.09 2.30 7.37
CA LYS A 283 17.14 3.28 7.66
C LYS A 283 18.54 2.71 7.46
N ALA A 284 18.79 1.47 7.94
CA ALA A 284 20.06 0.80 7.77
C ALA A 284 20.37 0.51 6.30
N TRP A 285 19.36 0.23 5.48
CA TRP A 285 19.48 0.09 4.02
C TRP A 285 19.73 1.42 3.30
N GLY A 286 19.62 2.56 4.01
CA GLY A 286 19.94 3.88 3.48
C GLY A 286 18.83 4.52 2.67
N TRP A 287 17.56 4.29 3.03
CA TRP A 287 16.42 5.00 2.45
C TRP A 287 15.59 5.71 3.55
N LYS A 288 14.96 6.80 3.16
CA LYS A 288 14.00 7.56 3.98
C LYS A 288 12.98 8.27 3.09
N PRO A 289 11.72 8.43 3.53
CA PRO A 289 10.74 9.25 2.82
C PRO A 289 11.16 10.71 2.82
N ALA A 290 10.74 11.44 1.78
CA ALA A 290 11.08 12.86 1.61
C ALA A 290 9.87 13.80 1.72
N THR A 291 8.64 13.28 1.52
CA THR A 291 7.43 14.10 1.45
C THR A 291 6.87 14.36 2.85
N SER A 292 6.70 15.64 3.23
CA SER A 292 6.02 16.00 4.45
C SER A 292 4.52 15.67 4.38
N LEU A 293 3.86 15.49 5.54
CA LEU A 293 2.41 15.26 5.59
C LEU A 293 1.64 16.36 4.86
N ARG A 294 2.01 17.62 5.07
CA ARG A 294 1.37 18.78 4.43
C ARG A 294 1.51 18.76 2.91
N ASP A 295 2.72 18.51 2.41
CA ASP A 295 2.99 18.50 0.96
C ASP A 295 2.30 17.32 0.28
N GLY A 296 2.28 16.14 0.92
CA GLY A 296 1.56 14.98 0.42
C GLY A 296 0.04 15.19 0.37
N ILE A 297 -0.55 15.84 1.41
CA ILE A 297 -1.97 16.22 1.41
C ILE A 297 -2.25 17.25 0.31
N ALA A 298 -1.39 18.26 0.15
CA ALA A 298 -1.55 19.28 -0.90
C ALA A 298 -1.54 18.66 -2.30
N ALA A 299 -0.56 17.80 -2.61
CA ALA A 299 -0.48 17.10 -3.89
C ALA A 299 -1.69 16.17 -4.15
N SER A 300 -2.23 15.55 -3.08
CA SER A 300 -3.42 14.70 -3.17
C SER A 300 -4.68 15.54 -3.41
N TYR A 301 -4.77 16.70 -2.78
CA TYR A 301 -5.91 17.60 -2.91
C TYR A 301 -5.95 18.26 -4.29
N GLU A 302 -4.82 18.75 -4.78
CA GLU A 302 -4.71 19.26 -6.17
C GLU A 302 -5.13 18.22 -7.21
N PHE A 303 -4.74 16.96 -7.00
CA PHE A 303 -5.14 15.85 -7.87
C PHE A 303 -6.65 15.60 -7.81
N PHE A 304 -7.26 15.69 -6.63
CA PHE A 304 -8.69 15.56 -6.42
C PHE A 304 -9.47 16.71 -7.08
N GLU A 305 -9.07 17.98 -6.86
CA GLU A 305 -9.71 19.16 -7.45
C GLU A 305 -9.62 19.18 -8.99
N ALA A 306 -8.53 18.67 -9.56
CA ALA A 306 -8.39 18.57 -11.02
C ALA A 306 -9.31 17.53 -11.67
N GLY A 307 -10.20 16.87 -10.90
CA GLY A 307 -11.13 15.85 -11.39
C GLY A 307 -10.43 14.56 -11.89
N LYS A 308 -9.17 14.36 -11.53
CA LYS A 308 -8.35 13.18 -11.90
C LYS A 308 -8.54 12.00 -10.92
N ALA A 309 -9.29 12.22 -9.82
CA ALA A 309 -9.57 11.20 -8.85
C ALA A 309 -10.27 10.00 -9.49
N VAL A 310 -9.77 8.80 -9.21
CA VAL A 310 -10.40 7.56 -9.66
C VAL A 310 -11.78 7.47 -8.99
N LYS A 311 -12.85 7.36 -9.80
CA LYS A 311 -14.23 7.22 -9.34
C LYS A 311 -14.45 5.90 -8.63
#